data_38992c7def9b9cbcf69723a91663d95a
#
_entry.id   38992c7def9b9cbcf69723a91663d95a
#
_cell.length_a   1.000
_cell.length_b   1.000
_cell.length_c   1.000
_cell.angle_alpha   90.00
_cell.angle_beta   90.00
_cell.angle_gamma   90.00
#
_symmetry.space_group_name_H-M   'P 1'
#
loop_
_entity.id
_entity.type
_entity.pdbx_description
1 polymer ?
#
loop_
_entity_poly.entity_id
_entity_poly.type
_entity_poly.pdbx_seq_one_letter_code
_entity_poly.pdbx_strand_id
1 'polypeptide(L)'
;MTPLEMAELLQEFTVKIENDRDLHPKDYLDEDVEALYTIAHKYYTVDSYEEAEPLFMRLVLARATNSAFWKGLASSQQMLKKYREALVAWGMCAMLNPDDLSNHLFGAECLINLELLQEAVKALDYVGSLITQGHPNFKKYNKLKLIVKGEFIDDN
;
A
#
# COMPACT_ATOMS: atom_id res chain seq x y z
N MET A 1 16.18 -2.27 -15.69
CA MET A 1 15.65 -3.65 -15.87
C MET A 1 14.61 -3.63 -16.98
N THR A 2 14.79 -4.48 -17.98
CA THR A 2 13.84 -4.64 -19.08
C THR A 2 12.70 -5.58 -18.68
N PRO A 3 11.55 -5.56 -19.39
CA PRO A 3 10.47 -6.52 -19.15
C PRO A 3 10.90 -7.98 -19.27
N LEU A 4 11.86 -8.27 -20.16
CA LEU A 4 12.40 -9.61 -20.32
C LEU A 4 13.22 -10.05 -19.09
N GLU A 5 14.12 -9.18 -18.62
CA GLU A 5 14.90 -9.44 -17.39
C GLU A 5 14.01 -9.62 -16.17
N MET A 6 12.92 -8.87 -16.05
CA MET A 6 11.92 -9.06 -15.02
C MET A 6 11.25 -10.43 -15.10
N ALA A 7 10.86 -10.84 -16.29
CA ALA A 7 10.21 -12.14 -16.51
C ALA A 7 11.16 -13.29 -16.17
N GLU A 8 12.43 -13.18 -16.57
CA GLU A 8 13.46 -14.18 -16.24
C GLU A 8 13.70 -14.32 -14.74
N LEU A 9 13.86 -13.17 -14.03
CA LEU A 9 14.03 -13.17 -12.57
C LEU A 9 12.80 -13.75 -11.85
N LEU A 10 11.60 -13.38 -12.29
CA LEU A 10 10.38 -13.92 -11.71
C LEU A 10 10.25 -15.42 -11.94
N GLN A 11 10.65 -15.89 -13.14
CA GLN A 11 10.66 -17.31 -13.47
C GLN A 11 11.68 -18.07 -12.63
N GLU A 12 12.91 -17.57 -12.48
CA GLU A 12 13.94 -18.16 -11.60
C GLU A 12 13.45 -18.28 -10.16
N PHE A 13 12.82 -17.20 -9.65
CA PHE A 13 12.27 -17.18 -8.30
C PHE A 13 11.11 -18.17 -8.15
N THR A 14 10.23 -18.27 -9.14
CA THR A 14 9.10 -19.21 -9.16
C THR A 14 9.62 -20.65 -9.17
N VAL A 15 10.61 -20.98 -10.01
CA VAL A 15 11.23 -22.30 -10.06
C VAL A 15 11.89 -22.66 -8.73
N LYS A 16 12.55 -21.69 -8.08
CA LYS A 16 13.18 -21.91 -6.77
C LYS A 16 12.12 -22.25 -5.71
N ILE A 17 10.98 -21.55 -5.69
CA ILE A 17 9.88 -21.85 -4.75
C ILE A 17 9.24 -23.20 -5.07
N GLU A 18 9.02 -23.53 -6.34
CA GLU A 18 8.42 -24.80 -6.74
C GLU A 18 9.30 -26.01 -6.42
N ASN A 19 10.61 -25.84 -6.52
CA ASN A 19 11.58 -26.89 -6.21
C ASN A 19 11.74 -27.09 -4.69
N ASP A 20 11.48 -26.05 -3.90
CA ASP A 20 11.49 -26.11 -2.44
C ASP A 20 10.07 -25.83 -1.92
N ARG A 21 9.22 -26.85 -1.93
CA ARG A 21 7.81 -26.78 -1.52
C ARG A 21 7.63 -26.35 -0.06
N ASP A 22 8.67 -26.50 0.75
CA ASP A 22 8.68 -26.14 2.17
C ASP A 22 9.22 -24.73 2.41
N LEU A 23 9.65 -24.01 1.35
CA LEU A 23 10.22 -22.68 1.48
C LEU A 23 9.14 -21.64 1.85
N HIS A 24 9.11 -21.29 3.11
CA HIS A 24 8.24 -20.23 3.61
C HIS A 24 8.82 -18.86 3.25
N PRO A 25 8.00 -17.83 2.93
CA PRO A 25 8.50 -16.49 2.62
C PRO A 25 9.47 -15.90 3.65
N LYS A 26 9.29 -16.19 4.94
CA LYS A 26 10.21 -15.75 6.00
C LYS A 26 11.64 -16.32 5.84
N ASP A 27 11.78 -17.43 5.13
CA ASP A 27 13.06 -18.10 4.91
C ASP A 27 13.75 -17.67 3.60
N TYR A 28 13.14 -16.71 2.86
CA TYR A 28 13.77 -16.11 1.68
C TYR A 28 15.09 -15.43 2.05
N LEU A 29 16.11 -15.61 1.22
CA LEU A 29 17.36 -14.87 1.34
C LEU A 29 17.13 -13.38 1.07
N ASP A 30 17.93 -12.51 1.67
CA ASP A 30 17.82 -11.07 1.48
C ASP A 30 17.97 -10.65 0.01
N GLU A 31 18.84 -11.34 -0.75
CA GLU A 31 18.98 -11.15 -2.20
C GLU A 31 17.68 -11.44 -2.97
N ASP A 32 16.96 -12.51 -2.59
CA ASP A 32 15.68 -12.86 -3.21
C ASP A 32 14.60 -11.85 -2.86
N VAL A 33 14.57 -11.38 -1.62
CA VAL A 33 13.65 -10.32 -1.17
C VAL A 33 13.89 -9.02 -1.92
N GLU A 34 15.14 -8.62 -2.10
CA GLU A 34 15.51 -7.41 -2.84
C GLU A 34 15.12 -7.52 -4.32
N ALA A 35 15.40 -8.65 -4.96
CA ALA A 35 15.01 -8.91 -6.34
C ALA A 35 13.50 -8.90 -6.51
N LEU A 36 12.77 -9.55 -5.61
CA LEU A 36 11.30 -9.57 -5.61
C LEU A 36 10.70 -8.18 -5.44
N TYR A 37 11.26 -7.37 -4.54
CA TYR A 37 10.83 -5.99 -4.35
C TYR A 37 11.06 -5.14 -5.61
N THR A 38 12.20 -5.30 -6.26
CA THR A 38 12.50 -4.58 -7.51
C THR A 38 11.46 -4.89 -8.59
N ILE A 39 11.07 -6.16 -8.73
CA ILE A 39 10.06 -6.59 -9.70
C ILE A 39 8.68 -6.05 -9.31
N ALA A 40 8.28 -6.19 -8.05
CA ALA A 40 6.99 -5.70 -7.55
C ALA A 40 6.84 -4.19 -7.76
N HIS A 41 7.87 -3.43 -7.42
CA HIS A 41 7.92 -1.98 -7.61
C HIS A 41 7.83 -1.60 -9.09
N LYS A 42 8.49 -2.34 -9.97
CA LYS A 42 8.41 -2.10 -11.41
C LYS A 42 6.99 -2.32 -11.94
N TYR A 43 6.32 -3.40 -11.57
CA TYR A 43 4.92 -3.60 -11.92
C TYR A 43 4.03 -2.47 -11.40
N TYR A 44 4.24 -2.05 -10.18
CA TYR A 44 3.51 -0.92 -9.59
C TYR A 44 3.70 0.38 -10.41
N THR A 45 4.92 0.70 -10.81
CA THR A 45 5.24 1.94 -11.56
C THR A 45 4.68 1.98 -12.99
N VAL A 46 4.30 0.84 -13.54
CA VAL A 46 3.64 0.74 -14.86
C VAL A 46 2.15 0.42 -14.74
N ASP A 47 1.57 0.69 -13.58
CA ASP A 47 0.14 0.50 -13.26
C ASP A 47 -0.37 -0.95 -13.39
N SER A 48 0.55 -1.93 -13.36
CA SER A 48 0.23 -3.36 -13.37
C SER A 48 0.00 -3.87 -11.94
N TYR A 49 -1.08 -3.39 -11.31
CA TYR A 49 -1.36 -3.65 -9.90
C TYR A 49 -1.77 -5.10 -9.62
N GLU A 50 -2.39 -5.79 -10.57
CA GLU A 50 -2.76 -7.20 -10.47
C GLU A 50 -1.53 -8.11 -10.35
N GLU A 51 -0.45 -7.76 -11.03
CA GLU A 51 0.84 -8.45 -10.95
C GLU A 51 1.65 -8.01 -9.73
N ALA A 52 1.57 -6.74 -9.34
CA ALA A 52 2.29 -6.20 -8.20
C ALA A 52 1.77 -6.73 -6.86
N GLU A 53 0.44 -6.82 -6.67
CA GLU A 53 -0.18 -7.21 -5.40
C GLU A 53 0.34 -8.54 -4.85
N PRO A 54 0.34 -9.67 -5.59
CA PRO A 54 0.79 -10.96 -5.06
C PRO A 54 2.27 -10.95 -4.69
N LEU A 55 3.09 -10.15 -5.37
CA LEU A 55 4.51 -10.00 -5.05
C LEU A 55 4.71 -9.22 -3.75
N PHE A 56 3.99 -8.12 -3.55
CA PHE A 56 3.99 -7.39 -2.27
C PHE A 56 3.44 -8.24 -1.12
N MET A 57 2.46 -9.09 -1.39
CA MET A 57 1.95 -10.05 -0.38
C MET A 57 3.05 -10.98 0.10
N ARG A 58 3.84 -11.53 -0.80
CA ARG A 58 5.01 -12.37 -0.44
C ARG A 58 6.06 -11.59 0.33
N LEU A 59 6.31 -10.34 -0.06
CA LEU A 59 7.27 -9.45 0.60
C LEU A 59 6.90 -9.15 2.05
N VAL A 60 5.63 -8.85 2.33
CA VAL A 60 5.17 -8.61 3.71
C VAL A 60 5.23 -9.88 4.56
N LEU A 61 5.03 -11.06 3.97
CA LEU A 61 5.22 -12.34 4.64
C LEU A 61 6.70 -12.63 4.91
N ALA A 62 7.59 -12.20 4.01
CA ALA A 62 9.03 -12.38 4.14
C ALA A 62 9.64 -11.46 5.20
N ARG A 63 9.21 -10.21 5.24
CA ARG A 63 9.76 -9.14 6.12
C ARG A 63 8.62 -8.24 6.61
N ALA A 64 7.87 -8.72 7.59
CA ALA A 64 6.64 -8.09 8.09
C ALA A 64 6.85 -6.70 8.73
N THR A 65 8.07 -6.34 9.10
CA THR A 65 8.40 -5.03 9.69
C THR A 65 8.88 -4.00 8.68
N ASN A 66 8.95 -4.36 7.40
CA ASN A 66 9.33 -3.44 6.35
C ASN A 66 8.10 -2.63 5.87
N SER A 67 8.06 -1.35 6.25
CA SER A 67 6.93 -0.47 5.90
C SER A 67 6.77 -0.24 4.39
N ALA A 68 7.85 -0.26 3.62
CA ALA A 68 7.80 -0.09 2.17
C ALA A 68 7.02 -1.23 1.49
N PHE A 69 7.13 -2.46 2.00
CA PHE A 69 6.40 -3.61 1.48
C PHE A 69 4.90 -3.51 1.75
N TRP A 70 4.53 -3.11 2.97
CA TRP A 70 3.14 -2.86 3.32
C TRP A 70 2.54 -1.70 2.51
N LYS A 71 3.32 -0.64 2.28
CA LYS A 71 2.89 0.49 1.47
C LYS A 71 2.64 0.09 0.02
N GLY A 72 3.52 -0.73 -0.56
CA GLY A 72 3.32 -1.29 -1.90
C GLY A 72 2.08 -2.16 -1.99
N LEU A 73 1.84 -3.01 -0.99
CA LEU A 73 0.63 -3.84 -0.91
C LEU A 73 -0.63 -2.99 -0.79
N ALA A 74 -0.67 -2.06 0.16
CA ALA A 74 -1.81 -1.19 0.40
C ALA A 74 -2.17 -0.36 -0.84
N SER A 75 -1.16 0.23 -1.48
CA SER A 75 -1.34 1.04 -2.68
C SER A 75 -1.87 0.21 -3.84
N SER A 76 -1.32 -0.97 -4.08
CA SER A 76 -1.78 -1.89 -5.14
C SER A 76 -3.23 -2.32 -4.90
N GLN A 77 -3.57 -2.70 -3.67
CA GLN A 77 -4.92 -3.10 -3.29
C GLN A 77 -5.92 -1.95 -3.43
N GLN A 78 -5.54 -0.74 -3.04
CA GLN A 78 -6.40 0.44 -3.21
C GLN A 78 -6.66 0.74 -4.69
N MET A 79 -5.65 0.67 -5.56
CA MET A 79 -5.80 0.86 -6.99
C MET A 79 -6.67 -0.22 -7.65
N LEU A 80 -6.65 -1.44 -7.11
CA LEU A 80 -7.54 -2.54 -7.50
C LEU A 80 -8.95 -2.44 -6.87
N LYS A 81 -9.22 -1.37 -6.12
CA LYS A 81 -10.50 -1.17 -5.38
C LYS A 81 -10.78 -2.24 -4.32
N LYS A 82 -9.76 -2.92 -3.84
CA LYS A 82 -9.81 -3.85 -2.71
C LYS A 82 -9.68 -3.06 -1.40
N TYR A 83 -10.68 -2.22 -1.11
CA TYR A 83 -10.60 -1.22 -0.06
C TYR A 83 -10.51 -1.80 1.36
N ARG A 84 -11.13 -2.97 1.62
CA ARG A 84 -11.05 -3.64 2.93
C ARG A 84 -9.62 -4.13 3.20
N GLU A 85 -9.04 -4.80 2.23
CA GLU A 85 -7.66 -5.30 2.29
C GLU A 85 -6.67 -4.15 2.38
N ALA A 86 -6.84 -3.12 1.54
CA ALA A 86 -6.00 -1.92 1.56
C ALA A 86 -6.06 -1.20 2.91
N LEU A 87 -7.23 -1.12 3.54
CA LEU A 87 -7.39 -0.51 4.86
C LEU A 87 -6.55 -1.21 5.93
N VAL A 88 -6.52 -2.55 5.91
CA VAL A 88 -5.66 -3.32 6.83
C VAL A 88 -4.19 -3.03 6.57
N ALA A 89 -3.78 -3.03 5.31
CA ALA A 89 -2.38 -2.77 4.94
C ALA A 89 -1.95 -1.32 5.27
N TRP A 90 -2.81 -0.33 5.06
CA TRP A 90 -2.56 1.05 5.51
C TRP A 90 -2.48 1.16 7.03
N GLY A 91 -3.27 0.39 7.76
CA GLY A 91 -3.18 0.28 9.22
C GLY A 91 -1.81 -0.23 9.66
N MET A 92 -1.26 -1.25 8.98
CA MET A 92 0.10 -1.72 9.25
C MET A 92 1.16 -0.65 8.94
N CYS A 93 1.00 0.10 7.86
CA CYS A 93 1.88 1.24 7.56
C CYS A 93 1.86 2.29 8.67
N ALA A 94 0.67 2.62 9.19
CA ALA A 94 0.53 3.58 10.28
C ALA A 94 1.16 3.08 11.59
N MET A 95 1.08 1.79 11.88
CA MET A 95 1.75 1.19 13.04
C MET A 95 3.26 1.22 12.93
N LEU A 96 3.81 0.96 11.73
CA LEU A 96 5.26 0.94 11.49
C LEU A 96 5.87 2.34 11.37
N ASN A 97 5.09 3.30 10.86
CA ASN A 97 5.49 4.71 10.68
C ASN A 97 4.42 5.65 11.25
N PRO A 98 4.32 5.81 12.58
CA PRO A 98 3.27 6.62 13.20
C PRO A 98 3.30 8.10 12.81
N ASP A 99 4.46 8.62 12.44
CA ASP A 99 4.66 10.03 12.08
C ASP A 99 4.24 10.36 10.63
N ASP A 100 4.04 9.34 9.80
CA ASP A 100 3.59 9.52 8.42
C ASP A 100 2.06 9.60 8.36
N LEU A 101 1.52 10.82 8.40
CA LEU A 101 0.08 11.08 8.37
C LEU A 101 -0.59 10.64 7.06
N SER A 102 0.18 10.43 5.98
CA SER A 102 -0.37 9.97 4.70
C SER A 102 -1.03 8.61 4.82
N ASN A 103 -0.54 7.73 5.69
CA ASN A 103 -1.12 6.40 5.91
C ASN A 103 -2.55 6.48 6.43
N HIS A 104 -2.83 7.41 7.33
CA HIS A 104 -4.18 7.65 7.86
C HIS A 104 -5.09 8.27 6.80
N LEU A 105 -4.58 9.14 5.93
CA LEU A 105 -5.36 9.75 4.86
C LEU A 105 -5.75 8.72 3.80
N PHE A 106 -4.85 7.83 3.39
CA PHE A 106 -5.17 6.73 2.48
C PHE A 106 -6.16 5.75 3.12
N GLY A 107 -6.01 5.47 4.42
CA GLY A 107 -6.99 4.69 5.18
C GLY A 107 -8.37 5.35 5.19
N ALA A 108 -8.43 6.67 5.40
CA ALA A 108 -9.68 7.44 5.34
C ALA A 108 -10.32 7.38 3.94
N GLU A 109 -9.55 7.45 2.86
CA GLU A 109 -10.07 7.24 1.51
C GLU A 109 -10.70 5.86 1.34
N CYS A 110 -10.06 4.81 1.83
CA CYS A 110 -10.62 3.47 1.80
C CYS A 110 -11.95 3.40 2.58
N LEU A 111 -12.00 4.01 3.76
CA LEU A 111 -13.22 4.09 4.58
C LEU A 111 -14.36 4.81 3.85
N ILE A 112 -14.06 5.91 3.17
CA ILE A 112 -15.04 6.66 2.36
C ILE A 112 -15.56 5.78 1.23
N ASN A 113 -14.69 5.08 0.51
CA ASN A 113 -15.08 4.18 -0.58
C ASN A 113 -15.89 2.96 -0.09
N LEU A 114 -15.74 2.59 1.18
CA LEU A 114 -16.53 1.56 1.84
C LEU A 114 -17.84 2.10 2.46
N GLU A 115 -18.11 3.38 2.28
CA GLU A 115 -19.25 4.10 2.89
C GLU A 115 -19.25 4.09 4.44
N LEU A 116 -18.09 3.86 5.04
CA LEU A 116 -17.88 3.89 6.48
C LEU A 116 -17.50 5.32 6.93
N LEU A 117 -18.44 6.25 6.76
CA LEU A 117 -18.18 7.68 6.91
C LEU A 117 -17.87 8.09 8.36
N GLN A 118 -18.46 7.44 9.36
CA GLN A 118 -18.19 7.74 10.76
C GLN A 118 -16.75 7.39 11.14
N GLU A 119 -16.28 6.24 10.68
CA GLU A 119 -14.89 5.81 10.87
C GLU A 119 -13.92 6.71 10.10
N ALA A 120 -14.29 7.15 8.90
CA ALA A 120 -13.50 8.10 8.12
C ALA A 120 -13.38 9.45 8.86
N VAL A 121 -14.45 9.95 9.44
CA VAL A 121 -14.43 11.18 10.26
C VAL A 121 -13.46 11.03 11.44
N LYS A 122 -13.50 9.92 12.16
CA LYS A 122 -12.58 9.67 13.29
C LYS A 122 -11.11 9.67 12.83
N ALA A 123 -10.81 9.03 11.69
CA ALA A 123 -9.47 9.03 11.13
C ALA A 123 -9.01 10.45 10.73
N LEU A 124 -9.89 11.21 10.12
CA LEU A 124 -9.61 12.61 9.72
C LEU A 124 -9.49 13.55 10.92
N ASP A 125 -10.27 13.35 11.97
CA ASP A 125 -10.14 14.13 13.22
C ASP A 125 -8.79 13.89 13.89
N TYR A 126 -8.33 12.64 13.90
CA TYR A 126 -6.99 12.31 14.39
C TYR A 126 -5.91 13.03 13.57
N VAL A 127 -5.96 12.97 12.24
CA VAL A 127 -5.03 13.69 11.38
C VAL A 127 -5.13 15.20 11.63
N GLY A 128 -6.33 15.73 11.75
CA GLY A 128 -6.59 17.16 12.01
C GLY A 128 -5.97 17.68 13.30
N SER A 129 -5.80 16.83 14.30
CA SER A 129 -5.12 17.19 15.56
C SER A 129 -3.61 17.36 15.40
N LEU A 130 -3.02 16.84 14.32
CA LEU A 130 -1.58 16.78 14.10
C LEU A 130 -1.09 17.57 12.87
N ILE A 131 -1.94 17.70 11.84
CA ILE A 131 -1.55 18.29 10.56
C ILE A 131 -1.53 19.82 10.62
N THR A 132 -0.53 20.43 9.98
CA THR A 132 -0.42 21.89 9.84
C THR A 132 -0.65 22.30 8.39
N GLN A 133 -0.97 23.58 8.16
CA GLN A 133 -1.22 24.12 6.81
C GLN A 133 -0.02 23.94 5.84
N GLY A 134 1.19 23.95 6.37
CA GLY A 134 2.42 23.72 5.59
C GLY A 134 2.71 22.26 5.26
N HIS A 135 1.93 21.32 5.77
CA HIS A 135 2.17 19.90 5.54
C HIS A 135 1.86 19.51 4.08
N PRO A 136 2.68 18.67 3.42
CA PRO A 136 2.47 18.27 2.02
C PRO A 136 1.07 17.67 1.74
N ASN A 137 0.50 16.97 2.72
CA ASN A 137 -0.80 16.32 2.61
C ASN A 137 -1.98 17.19 3.09
N PHE A 138 -1.77 18.46 3.42
CA PHE A 138 -2.84 19.32 3.97
C PHE A 138 -3.98 19.50 2.96
N LYS A 139 -3.66 19.67 1.68
CA LYS A 139 -4.67 19.79 0.62
C LYS A 139 -5.56 18.53 0.53
N LYS A 140 -4.94 17.34 0.59
CA LYS A 140 -5.66 16.07 0.59
C LYS A 140 -6.55 15.93 1.82
N TYR A 141 -6.03 16.26 2.99
CA TYR A 141 -6.79 16.26 4.24
C TYR A 141 -8.05 17.11 4.14
N ASN A 142 -7.93 18.36 3.66
CA ASN A 142 -9.08 19.23 3.49
C ASN A 142 -10.10 18.70 2.49
N LYS A 143 -9.64 18.15 1.36
CA LYS A 143 -10.53 17.54 0.36
C LYS A 143 -11.35 16.40 0.98
N LEU A 144 -10.72 15.50 1.73
CA LEU A 144 -11.41 14.38 2.37
C LEU A 144 -12.39 14.84 3.44
N LYS A 145 -12.05 15.88 4.21
CA LYS A 145 -12.98 16.50 5.18
C LYS A 145 -14.25 17.03 4.52
N LEU A 146 -14.12 17.68 3.37
CA LEU A 146 -15.27 18.19 2.62
C LEU A 146 -16.15 17.05 2.10
N ILE A 147 -15.53 15.98 1.61
CA ILE A 147 -16.25 14.79 1.12
C ILE A 147 -17.11 14.19 2.25
N VAL A 148 -16.55 13.97 3.43
CA VAL A 148 -17.29 13.36 4.55
C VAL A 148 -18.39 14.25 5.11
N LYS A 149 -18.31 15.58 4.90
CA LYS A 149 -19.36 16.56 5.25
C LYS A 149 -20.46 16.67 4.19
N GLY A 150 -20.31 16.01 3.04
CA GLY A 150 -21.21 16.14 1.91
C GLY A 150 -21.09 17.46 1.15
N GLU A 151 -19.99 18.19 1.36
CA GLU A 151 -19.66 19.43 0.65
C GLU A 151 -18.85 19.07 -0.60
N PHE A 152 -19.50 19.06 -1.76
CA PHE A 152 -18.81 18.84 -3.04
C PHE A 152 -18.07 20.12 -3.44
N ILE A 153 -16.78 19.97 -3.73
CA ILE A 153 -16.06 20.99 -4.49
C ILE A 153 -16.28 20.62 -5.95
N ASP A 154 -17.07 21.44 -6.67
CA ASP A 154 -17.05 21.43 -8.12
C ASP A 154 -15.65 21.88 -8.56
N ASP A 155 -14.82 20.94 -9.00
CA ASP A 155 -13.56 21.24 -9.70
C ASP A 155 -13.94 21.78 -11.09
N ASN A 156 -14.17 23.09 -11.20
CA ASN A 156 -14.15 23.82 -12.47
C ASN A 156 -12.72 24.17 -12.84
#